data_c744bc5eff75bbdc6b32969feefd191d
#
_entry.id   c744bc5eff75bbdc6b32969feefd191d
#
_cell.length_a   1.000
_cell.length_b   1.000
_cell.length_c   1.000
_cell.angle_alpha   90.00
_cell.angle_beta   90.00
_cell.angle_gamma   90.00
#
_symmetry.space_group_name_H-M   'P 1'
#
loop_
_entity.id
_entity.type
_entity.pdbx_description
1 polymer ?
#
loop_
_entity_poly.entity_id
_entity_poly.type
_entity_poly.pdbx_seq_one_letter_code
_entity_poly.pdbx_strand_id
1 'polypeptide(L)'
;MGRFRNSRISEPVSSGVRIATVYSPALKGRADMTLYVPEAREGKRLPLVVLLHGVDGSHWNWWVMGKVPQTAREMAESGEIRPFAIAMPSDGLWREGSGYVPHREFDAEQWIAEDVPGFIGEFVPEIETERFYLAGLSMGGFGALRVGMKYAAKIKGISAHSAVTSVEDLARFVSEPLDEYWASGAENVNILHWARMNRAALPPVRFDCGRDDSLLEENRALNAALLAEGIPHSYEEHEGGHSWDYWQVHVRETLRFFSEIEATRV
;
A
#
# COMPACT_ATOMS: atom_id res chain seq x y z
N MET A 1 -27.63 9.40 4.82
CA MET A 1 -26.85 9.66 3.59
C MET A 1 -25.46 9.10 3.82
N GLY A 2 -24.92 8.28 2.92
CA GLY A 2 -23.60 7.64 3.06
C GLY A 2 -22.44 8.65 3.14
N ARG A 3 -21.34 8.24 3.77
CA ARG A 3 -20.11 9.07 3.93
C ARG A 3 -19.57 9.53 2.59
N PHE A 4 -19.68 8.69 1.55
CA PHE A 4 -19.09 8.90 0.23
C PHE A 4 -20.11 9.29 -0.85
N ARG A 5 -21.17 10.02 -0.50
CA ARG A 5 -22.32 10.39 -1.35
C ARG A 5 -21.99 11.03 -2.72
N ASN A 6 -20.83 11.68 -2.83
CA ASN A 6 -20.38 12.34 -4.06
C ASN A 6 -19.35 11.51 -4.85
N SER A 7 -19.24 10.24 -4.52
CA SER A 7 -18.31 9.30 -5.16
C SER A 7 -19.01 8.48 -6.25
N ARG A 8 -18.22 7.89 -7.13
CA ARG A 8 -18.68 7.00 -8.21
C ARG A 8 -17.71 5.85 -8.37
N ILE A 9 -18.23 4.70 -8.76
CA ILE A 9 -17.47 3.54 -9.21
C ILE A 9 -18.05 3.08 -10.54
N SER A 10 -17.19 2.71 -11.49
CA SER A 10 -17.61 2.24 -12.81
C SER A 10 -18.09 0.78 -12.76
N GLU A 11 -18.82 0.36 -13.80
CA GLU A 11 -18.85 -1.04 -14.21
C GLU A 11 -17.42 -1.50 -14.57
N PRO A 12 -17.15 -2.82 -14.62
CA PRO A 12 -15.84 -3.30 -15.03
C PRO A 12 -15.44 -2.75 -16.41
N VAL A 13 -14.28 -2.07 -16.47
CA VAL A 13 -13.71 -1.52 -17.70
C VAL A 13 -12.77 -2.52 -18.39
N SER A 14 -12.33 -3.53 -17.65
CA SER A 14 -11.53 -4.67 -18.08
C SER A 14 -11.75 -5.81 -17.09
N SER A 15 -11.35 -7.03 -17.39
CA SER A 15 -11.48 -8.26 -16.59
C SER A 15 -11.42 -8.06 -15.06
N GLY A 16 -12.52 -7.70 -14.43
CA GLY A 16 -12.63 -7.41 -12.99
C GLY A 16 -12.09 -6.04 -12.54
N VAL A 17 -11.56 -5.22 -13.45
CA VAL A 17 -11.02 -3.88 -13.11
C VAL A 17 -12.12 -2.83 -13.20
N ARG A 18 -12.28 -2.04 -12.15
CA ARG A 18 -13.18 -0.89 -12.04
C ARG A 18 -12.38 0.37 -11.72
N ILE A 19 -12.89 1.53 -12.10
CA ILE A 19 -12.32 2.84 -11.76
C ILE A 19 -13.32 3.56 -10.84
N ALA A 20 -12.81 4.13 -9.77
CA ALA A 20 -13.60 4.91 -8.84
C ALA A 20 -13.04 6.33 -8.71
N THR A 21 -13.93 7.31 -8.66
CA THR A 21 -13.63 8.68 -8.20
C THR A 21 -14.32 8.88 -6.86
N VAL A 22 -13.53 9.05 -5.83
CA VAL A 22 -13.96 9.11 -4.43
C VAL A 22 -13.84 10.53 -3.92
N TYR A 23 -14.92 11.09 -3.37
CA TYR A 23 -14.81 12.32 -2.58
C TYR A 23 -14.39 11.92 -1.16
N SER A 24 -13.11 12.14 -0.85
CA SER A 24 -12.52 11.80 0.43
C SER A 24 -12.66 12.94 1.44
N PRO A 25 -13.27 12.71 2.60
CA PRO A 25 -13.26 13.66 3.72
C PRO A 25 -11.84 14.00 4.19
N ALA A 26 -10.93 13.00 4.23
CA ALA A 26 -9.55 13.18 4.64
C ALA A 26 -8.77 14.09 3.68
N LEU A 27 -8.94 13.89 2.38
CA LEU A 27 -8.32 14.74 1.35
C LEU A 27 -9.05 16.07 1.12
N LYS A 28 -10.26 16.24 1.68
CA LYS A 28 -11.16 17.38 1.41
C LYS A 28 -11.41 17.61 -0.07
N GLY A 29 -11.30 16.57 -0.88
CA GLY A 29 -11.35 16.61 -2.33
C GLY A 29 -11.60 15.26 -2.96
N ARG A 30 -11.48 15.21 -4.29
CA ARG A 30 -11.62 13.97 -5.06
C ARG A 30 -10.27 13.32 -5.29
N ALA A 31 -10.25 11.99 -5.20
CA ALA A 31 -9.14 11.15 -5.56
C ALA A 31 -9.63 9.97 -6.40
N ASP A 32 -8.81 9.47 -7.27
CA ASP A 32 -9.13 8.33 -8.11
C ASP A 32 -8.48 7.05 -7.57
N MET A 33 -9.14 5.92 -7.84
CA MET A 33 -8.72 4.60 -7.44
C MET A 33 -9.05 3.60 -8.53
N THR A 34 -8.11 2.73 -8.86
CA THR A 34 -8.37 1.50 -9.62
C THR A 34 -8.65 0.38 -8.63
N LEU A 35 -9.73 -0.37 -8.84
CA LEU A 35 -10.11 -1.50 -8.01
C LEU A 35 -10.23 -2.76 -8.88
N TYR A 36 -9.41 -3.77 -8.59
CA TYR A 36 -9.54 -5.09 -9.16
C TYR A 36 -10.39 -5.97 -8.22
N VAL A 37 -11.45 -6.53 -8.76
CA VAL A 37 -12.35 -7.44 -8.05
C VAL A 37 -12.46 -8.73 -8.88
N PRO A 38 -11.74 -9.81 -8.50
CA PRO A 38 -11.90 -11.11 -9.15
C PRO A 38 -13.28 -11.69 -8.83
N GLU A 39 -13.71 -12.70 -9.59
CA GLU A 39 -14.90 -13.44 -9.27
C GLU A 39 -14.78 -14.06 -7.86
N ALA A 40 -15.69 -13.69 -6.98
CA ALA A 40 -15.74 -14.24 -5.63
C ALA A 40 -16.24 -15.69 -5.66
N ARG A 41 -15.67 -16.53 -4.81
CA ARG A 41 -16.28 -17.85 -4.55
C ARG A 41 -17.56 -17.64 -3.77
N GLU A 42 -18.59 -18.36 -4.15
CA GLU A 42 -19.94 -18.25 -3.55
C GLU A 42 -19.90 -18.25 -2.02
N GLY A 43 -20.49 -17.24 -1.39
CA GLY A 43 -20.60 -17.11 0.06
C GLY A 43 -19.34 -16.65 0.82
N LYS A 44 -18.25 -16.28 0.13
CA LYS A 44 -17.02 -15.76 0.78
C LYS A 44 -16.70 -14.35 0.33
N ARG A 45 -16.45 -13.46 1.31
CA ARG A 45 -15.90 -12.13 1.02
C ARG A 45 -14.42 -12.24 0.59
N LEU A 46 -14.01 -11.34 -0.27
CA LEU A 46 -12.63 -11.25 -0.77
C LEU A 46 -11.77 -10.44 0.21
N PRO A 47 -10.60 -10.95 0.63
CA PRO A 47 -9.66 -10.13 1.39
C PRO A 47 -9.13 -8.99 0.51
N LEU A 48 -8.99 -7.80 1.12
CA LEU A 48 -8.53 -6.58 0.45
C LEU A 48 -7.02 -6.41 0.57
N VAL A 49 -6.38 -6.11 -0.55
CA VAL A 49 -5.01 -5.56 -0.61
C VAL A 49 -5.08 -4.12 -1.10
N VAL A 50 -4.43 -3.19 -0.40
CA VAL A 50 -4.24 -1.81 -0.85
C VAL A 50 -2.79 -1.65 -1.30
N LEU A 51 -2.58 -1.26 -2.58
CA LEU A 51 -1.28 -1.08 -3.21
C LEU A 51 -0.98 0.40 -3.45
N LEU A 52 0.08 0.90 -2.84
CA LEU A 52 0.51 2.29 -2.89
C LEU A 52 1.59 2.48 -3.98
N HIS A 53 1.42 3.52 -4.81
CA HIS A 53 2.39 3.89 -5.87
C HIS A 53 3.55 4.74 -5.33
N GLY A 54 4.57 4.96 -6.14
CA GLY A 54 5.72 5.82 -5.86
C GLY A 54 5.48 7.29 -6.21
N VAL A 55 6.53 8.12 -6.10
CA VAL A 55 6.55 9.52 -6.55
C VAL A 55 6.13 9.61 -8.02
N ASP A 56 5.50 10.71 -8.43
CA ASP A 56 4.95 10.93 -9.78
C ASP A 56 3.93 9.88 -10.25
N GLY A 57 3.45 9.06 -9.33
CA GLY A 57 2.52 7.98 -9.64
C GLY A 57 1.05 8.38 -9.48
N SER A 58 0.18 7.42 -9.79
CA SER A 58 -1.26 7.52 -9.60
C SER A 58 -1.91 6.13 -9.53
N HIS A 59 -3.22 6.09 -9.39
CA HIS A 59 -4.04 4.89 -9.24
C HIS A 59 -3.86 3.84 -10.36
N TRP A 60 -3.41 4.25 -11.56
CA TRP A 60 -3.26 3.38 -12.72
C TRP A 60 -1.89 2.69 -12.81
N ASN A 61 -0.88 3.14 -12.07
CA ASN A 61 0.50 2.65 -12.20
C ASN A 61 0.62 1.13 -11.95
N TRP A 62 0.08 0.64 -10.83
CA TRP A 62 0.10 -0.79 -10.54
C TRP A 62 -0.73 -1.62 -11.53
N TRP A 63 -1.79 -1.03 -12.10
CA TRP A 63 -2.60 -1.69 -13.12
C TRP A 63 -1.87 -1.76 -14.46
N VAL A 64 -1.40 -0.62 -14.99
CA VAL A 64 -0.86 -0.51 -16.35
C VAL A 64 0.62 -0.90 -16.40
N MET A 65 1.44 -0.31 -15.52
CA MET A 65 2.88 -0.55 -15.46
C MET A 65 3.18 -1.86 -14.72
N GLY A 66 2.53 -2.08 -13.58
CA GLY A 66 2.74 -3.26 -12.73
C GLY A 66 1.99 -4.52 -13.18
N LYS A 67 0.99 -4.41 -14.05
CA LYS A 67 0.14 -5.52 -14.53
C LYS A 67 -0.50 -6.36 -13.42
N VAL A 68 -0.67 -5.78 -12.24
CA VAL A 68 -1.06 -6.50 -11.02
C VAL A 68 -2.39 -7.25 -11.13
N PRO A 69 -3.46 -6.69 -11.73
CA PRO A 69 -4.72 -7.44 -11.90
C PRO A 69 -4.54 -8.71 -12.73
N GLN A 70 -3.72 -8.66 -13.79
CA GLN A 70 -3.42 -9.82 -14.61
C GLN A 70 -2.61 -10.86 -13.80
N THR A 71 -1.54 -10.42 -13.15
CA THR A 71 -0.68 -11.28 -12.31
C THR A 71 -1.48 -11.97 -11.20
N ALA A 72 -2.30 -11.21 -10.47
CA ALA A 72 -3.13 -11.77 -9.40
C ALA A 72 -4.14 -12.79 -9.91
N ARG A 73 -4.74 -12.55 -11.08
CA ARG A 73 -5.65 -13.50 -11.73
C ARG A 73 -4.93 -14.79 -12.11
N GLU A 74 -3.80 -14.70 -12.82
CA GLU A 74 -3.01 -15.87 -13.24
C GLU A 74 -2.58 -16.73 -12.05
N MET A 75 -2.10 -16.09 -10.96
CA MET A 75 -1.70 -16.78 -9.74
C MET A 75 -2.89 -17.43 -9.01
N ALA A 76 -4.06 -16.80 -9.03
CA ALA A 76 -5.25 -17.37 -8.41
C ALA A 76 -5.86 -18.53 -9.24
N GLU A 77 -5.86 -18.42 -10.57
CA GLU A 77 -6.30 -19.47 -11.50
C GLU A 77 -5.40 -20.71 -11.46
N SER A 78 -4.07 -20.52 -11.30
CA SER A 78 -3.13 -21.61 -11.10
C SER A 78 -3.18 -22.26 -9.70
N GLY A 79 -3.90 -21.64 -8.77
CA GLY A 79 -3.97 -22.11 -7.37
C GLY A 79 -2.75 -21.74 -6.52
N GLU A 80 -1.84 -20.88 -7.03
CA GLU A 80 -0.67 -20.40 -6.33
C GLU A 80 -1.03 -19.50 -5.14
N ILE A 81 -2.09 -18.70 -5.30
CA ILE A 81 -2.63 -17.85 -4.24
C ILE A 81 -4.16 -17.98 -4.16
N ARG A 82 -4.73 -17.53 -3.07
CA ARG A 82 -6.17 -17.27 -3.01
C ARG A 82 -6.51 -15.94 -3.72
N PRO A 83 -7.74 -15.77 -4.25
CA PRO A 83 -8.11 -14.51 -4.88
C PRO A 83 -8.18 -13.37 -3.85
N PHE A 84 -7.66 -12.19 -4.26
CA PHE A 84 -7.71 -10.94 -3.52
C PHE A 84 -8.42 -9.86 -4.32
N ALA A 85 -9.21 -9.03 -3.67
CA ALA A 85 -9.54 -7.72 -4.20
C ALA A 85 -8.35 -6.78 -3.99
N ILE A 86 -8.01 -5.97 -5.02
CA ILE A 86 -6.82 -5.11 -4.96
C ILE A 86 -7.23 -3.68 -5.28
N ALA A 87 -7.09 -2.79 -4.30
CA ALA A 87 -7.29 -1.36 -4.45
C ALA A 87 -5.95 -0.67 -4.71
N MET A 88 -5.90 0.14 -5.73
CA MET A 88 -4.75 0.93 -6.15
C MET A 88 -5.17 2.42 -6.13
N PRO A 89 -5.17 3.08 -4.98
CA PRO A 89 -5.54 4.49 -4.87
C PRO A 89 -4.44 5.40 -5.39
N SER A 90 -4.82 6.60 -5.90
CA SER A 90 -3.89 7.73 -5.94
C SER A 90 -3.58 8.19 -4.51
N ASP A 91 -2.48 8.90 -4.33
CA ASP A 91 -2.05 9.45 -3.04
C ASP A 91 -2.71 10.80 -2.69
N GLY A 92 -3.72 11.21 -3.48
CA GLY A 92 -4.34 12.53 -3.43
C GLY A 92 -3.82 13.47 -4.51
N LEU A 93 -2.83 13.05 -5.30
CA LEU A 93 -2.20 13.82 -6.40
C LEU A 93 -1.69 15.20 -5.95
N TRP A 94 -1.08 15.23 -4.78
CA TRP A 94 -0.48 16.44 -4.26
C TRP A 94 0.96 16.54 -4.74
N ARG A 95 1.25 17.54 -5.57
CA ARG A 95 2.58 17.81 -6.12
C ARG A 95 3.20 16.55 -6.74
N GLU A 96 4.47 16.26 -6.46
CA GLU A 96 5.18 15.07 -6.94
C GLU A 96 4.84 13.81 -6.12
N GLY A 97 4.42 13.99 -4.85
CA GLY A 97 3.95 12.89 -4.02
C GLY A 97 3.65 13.27 -2.57
N SER A 98 2.56 12.79 -2.02
CA SER A 98 2.12 13.12 -0.67
C SER A 98 2.94 12.45 0.46
N GLY A 99 3.82 11.51 0.14
CA GLY A 99 4.47 10.68 1.15
C GLY A 99 3.51 9.82 1.97
N TYR A 100 2.22 9.84 1.64
CA TYR A 100 1.15 9.22 2.44
C TYR A 100 1.16 9.68 3.90
N VAL A 101 1.58 10.93 4.16
CA VAL A 101 1.61 11.55 5.49
C VAL A 101 0.48 12.56 5.67
N PRO A 102 0.12 12.92 6.91
CA PRO A 102 -0.76 14.06 7.14
C PRO A 102 -0.07 15.38 6.77
N HIS A 103 -0.70 16.15 5.91
CA HIS A 103 -0.31 17.52 5.56
C HIS A 103 -1.17 18.56 6.32
N ARG A 104 -0.80 19.84 6.23
CA ARG A 104 -1.54 20.92 6.93
C ARG A 104 -2.99 21.04 6.48
N GLU A 105 -3.25 20.84 5.19
CA GLU A 105 -4.57 21.08 4.59
C GLU A 105 -5.39 19.82 4.38
N PHE A 106 -4.74 18.65 4.29
CA PHE A 106 -5.37 17.35 4.03
C PHE A 106 -4.59 16.22 4.70
N ASP A 107 -5.18 15.04 4.76
CA ASP A 107 -4.59 13.88 5.40
C ASP A 107 -4.53 12.68 4.44
N ALA A 108 -3.37 12.51 3.77
CA ALA A 108 -3.14 11.39 2.87
C ALA A 108 -3.01 10.04 3.61
N GLU A 109 -2.59 10.06 4.87
CA GLU A 109 -2.55 8.87 5.71
C GLU A 109 -3.98 8.37 6.01
N GLN A 110 -4.86 9.27 6.47
CA GLN A 110 -6.24 8.93 6.79
C GLN A 110 -7.02 8.50 5.52
N TRP A 111 -6.69 9.08 4.35
CA TRP A 111 -7.22 8.62 3.08
C TRP A 111 -6.98 7.12 2.88
N ILE A 112 -5.74 6.65 3.10
CA ILE A 112 -5.38 5.23 2.94
C ILE A 112 -5.95 4.35 4.07
N ALA A 113 -5.86 4.81 5.32
CA ALA A 113 -6.20 3.98 6.47
C ALA A 113 -7.72 3.89 6.75
N GLU A 114 -8.51 4.86 6.29
CA GLU A 114 -9.92 5.00 6.64
C GLU A 114 -10.83 5.15 5.42
N ASP A 115 -10.53 6.09 4.53
CA ASP A 115 -11.46 6.44 3.45
C ASP A 115 -11.49 5.39 2.34
N VAL A 116 -10.32 4.85 1.95
CA VAL A 116 -10.23 3.78 0.94
C VAL A 116 -11.00 2.54 1.37
N PRO A 117 -10.73 1.92 2.53
CA PRO A 117 -11.49 0.75 2.96
C PRO A 117 -12.97 1.10 3.24
N GLY A 118 -13.25 2.28 3.79
CA GLY A 118 -14.62 2.73 4.04
C GLY A 118 -15.46 2.88 2.78
N PHE A 119 -14.89 3.47 1.73
CA PHE A 119 -15.55 3.57 0.42
C PHE A 119 -15.81 2.18 -0.18
N ILE A 120 -14.80 1.31 -0.16
CA ILE A 120 -14.94 -0.05 -0.70
C ILE A 120 -16.03 -0.81 0.05
N GLY A 121 -16.08 -0.75 1.38
CA GLY A 121 -17.11 -1.42 2.18
C GLY A 121 -18.51 -0.90 1.92
N GLU A 122 -18.68 0.39 1.57
CA GLU A 122 -19.99 0.97 1.22
C GLU A 122 -20.45 0.59 -0.20
N PHE A 123 -19.53 0.48 -1.18
CA PHE A 123 -19.87 0.30 -2.60
C PHE A 123 -19.64 -1.11 -3.14
N VAL A 124 -18.84 -1.94 -2.48
CA VAL A 124 -18.47 -3.30 -2.92
C VAL A 124 -18.47 -4.23 -1.70
N PRO A 125 -19.66 -4.57 -1.17
CA PRO A 125 -19.82 -5.28 0.11
C PRO A 125 -19.25 -6.70 0.12
N GLU A 126 -18.97 -7.28 -1.04
CA GLU A 126 -18.29 -8.58 -1.20
C GLU A 126 -16.79 -8.55 -0.81
N ILE A 127 -16.24 -7.39 -0.42
CA ILE A 127 -14.84 -7.24 0.01
C ILE A 127 -14.77 -7.06 1.54
N GLU A 128 -13.81 -7.73 2.17
CA GLU A 128 -13.48 -7.51 3.58
C GLU A 128 -12.65 -6.24 3.75
N THR A 129 -13.17 -5.26 4.48
CA THR A 129 -12.53 -3.97 4.67
C THR A 129 -12.21 -3.61 6.12
N GLU A 130 -12.70 -4.41 7.06
CA GLU A 130 -12.47 -4.22 8.50
C GLU A 130 -11.00 -4.38 8.87
N ARG A 131 -10.33 -5.32 8.21
CA ARG A 131 -8.88 -5.51 8.24
C ARG A 131 -8.40 -5.86 6.84
N PHE A 132 -7.30 -5.24 6.41
CA PHE A 132 -6.79 -5.38 5.04
C PHE A 132 -5.26 -5.52 5.01
N TYR A 133 -4.72 -5.84 3.84
CA TYR A 133 -3.29 -5.89 3.57
C TYR A 133 -2.83 -4.57 2.97
N LEU A 134 -1.64 -4.13 3.32
CA LEU A 134 -1.07 -2.89 2.79
C LEU A 134 0.29 -3.15 2.18
N ALA A 135 0.48 -2.73 0.93
CA ALA A 135 1.76 -2.84 0.26
C ALA A 135 2.03 -1.63 -0.63
N GLY A 136 3.29 -1.46 -1.05
CA GLY A 136 3.65 -0.38 -1.95
C GLY A 136 5.10 -0.43 -2.39
N LEU A 137 5.44 0.44 -3.35
CA LEU A 137 6.80 0.62 -3.87
C LEU A 137 7.33 2.02 -3.60
N SER A 138 8.64 2.17 -3.40
CA SER A 138 9.29 3.48 -3.27
C SER A 138 8.63 4.35 -2.18
N MET A 139 8.12 5.54 -2.50
CA MET A 139 7.29 6.35 -1.62
C MET A 139 6.08 5.57 -1.07
N GLY A 140 5.44 4.74 -1.89
CA GLY A 140 4.36 3.86 -1.44
C GLY A 140 4.83 2.75 -0.50
N GLY A 141 6.10 2.32 -0.61
CA GLY A 141 6.74 1.43 0.35
C GLY A 141 6.89 2.09 1.72
N PHE A 142 7.30 3.37 1.76
CA PHE A 142 7.31 4.18 2.97
C PHE A 142 5.91 4.29 3.57
N GLY A 143 4.91 4.64 2.75
CA GLY A 143 3.52 4.70 3.17
C GLY A 143 3.03 3.37 3.74
N ALA A 144 3.31 2.25 3.06
CA ALA A 144 2.89 0.92 3.51
C ALA A 144 3.51 0.53 4.87
N LEU A 145 4.82 0.72 5.03
CA LEU A 145 5.50 0.43 6.29
C LEU A 145 4.99 1.34 7.42
N ARG A 146 4.98 2.65 7.20
CA ARG A 146 4.62 3.61 8.24
C ARG A 146 3.14 3.53 8.65
N VAL A 147 2.23 3.61 7.68
CA VAL A 147 0.78 3.53 7.93
C VAL A 147 0.42 2.15 8.46
N GLY A 148 1.00 1.09 7.86
CA GLY A 148 0.75 -0.27 8.28
C GLY A 148 1.16 -0.54 9.73
N MET A 149 2.30 -0.03 10.17
CA MET A 149 2.75 -0.15 11.57
C MET A 149 1.95 0.75 12.51
N LYS A 150 1.55 1.95 12.07
CA LYS A 150 0.72 2.88 12.87
C LYS A 150 -0.69 2.32 13.11
N TYR A 151 -1.32 1.78 12.08
CA TYR A 151 -2.68 1.22 12.14
C TYR A 151 -2.69 -0.31 12.28
N ALA A 152 -1.72 -0.87 12.99
CA ALA A 152 -1.47 -2.31 13.13
C ALA A 152 -2.74 -3.13 13.42
N ALA A 153 -3.67 -2.62 14.21
CA ALA A 153 -4.93 -3.30 14.54
C ALA A 153 -5.85 -3.52 13.31
N LYS A 154 -5.74 -2.68 12.27
CA LYS A 154 -6.50 -2.77 11.02
C LYS A 154 -5.78 -3.52 9.92
N ILE A 155 -4.48 -3.79 10.08
CA ILE A 155 -3.65 -4.39 9.04
C ILE A 155 -3.45 -5.87 9.31
N LYS A 156 -3.58 -6.68 8.25
CA LYS A 156 -3.37 -8.13 8.29
C LYS A 156 -1.92 -8.51 7.95
N GLY A 157 -1.24 -7.72 7.13
CA GLY A 157 0.15 -7.91 6.70
C GLY A 157 0.64 -6.68 5.94
N ILE A 158 1.95 -6.44 5.98
CA ILE A 158 2.63 -5.31 5.34
C ILE A 158 3.69 -5.83 4.39
N SER A 159 3.75 -5.28 3.16
CA SER A 159 4.82 -5.58 2.21
C SER A 159 5.31 -4.30 1.53
N ALA A 160 6.64 -4.16 1.36
CA ALA A 160 7.19 -3.01 0.68
C ALA A 160 8.29 -3.42 -0.30
N HIS A 161 8.39 -2.71 -1.42
CA HIS A 161 9.39 -2.90 -2.45
C HIS A 161 10.20 -1.63 -2.63
N SER A 162 11.53 -1.72 -2.61
CA SER A 162 12.42 -0.56 -2.85
C SER A 162 11.97 0.68 -2.05
N ALA A 163 11.69 0.50 -0.76
CA ALA A 163 11.04 1.53 0.03
C ALA A 163 11.93 2.76 0.26
N VAL A 164 11.36 3.95 0.12
CA VAL A 164 11.83 5.14 0.86
C VAL A 164 11.70 4.81 2.35
N THR A 165 12.69 5.13 3.17
CA THR A 165 12.69 4.73 4.58
C THR A 165 12.55 5.90 5.55
N SER A 166 12.73 7.12 5.05
CA SER A 166 12.59 8.37 5.80
C SER A 166 12.06 9.50 4.92
N VAL A 167 11.61 10.59 5.53
CA VAL A 167 11.24 11.81 4.79
C VAL A 167 12.47 12.44 4.12
N GLU A 168 13.65 12.32 4.74
CA GLU A 168 14.90 12.83 4.18
C GLU A 168 15.27 12.11 2.87
N ASP A 169 15.03 10.80 2.79
CA ASP A 169 15.28 10.04 1.56
C ASP A 169 14.33 10.45 0.44
N LEU A 170 13.11 10.91 0.78
CA LEU A 170 12.14 11.40 -0.19
C LEU A 170 12.65 12.62 -0.96
N ALA A 171 13.51 13.47 -0.36
CA ALA A 171 14.15 14.61 -1.00
C ALA A 171 14.97 14.27 -2.25
N ARG A 172 15.28 13.00 -2.46
CA ARG A 172 16.00 12.52 -3.67
C ARG A 172 15.08 12.40 -4.88
N PHE A 173 13.77 12.44 -4.66
CA PHE A 173 12.74 12.14 -5.66
C PHE A 173 11.72 13.26 -5.83
N VAL A 174 11.68 14.24 -4.92
CA VAL A 174 10.75 15.37 -4.96
C VAL A 174 11.51 16.69 -4.94
N SER A 175 10.99 17.70 -5.62
CA SER A 175 11.59 19.04 -5.67
C SER A 175 10.97 20.02 -4.69
N GLU A 176 9.82 19.69 -4.10
CA GLU A 176 9.18 20.52 -3.08
C GLU A 176 9.92 20.50 -1.74
N PRO A 177 9.81 21.58 -0.94
CA PRO A 177 10.38 21.65 0.39
C PRO A 177 9.81 20.56 1.31
N LEU A 178 10.68 19.91 2.08
CA LEU A 178 10.30 18.79 2.97
C LEU A 178 9.51 19.22 4.21
N ASP A 179 9.43 20.51 4.55
CA ASP A 179 8.73 21.01 5.73
C ASP A 179 7.23 20.69 5.75
N GLU A 180 6.62 20.51 4.58
CA GLU A 180 5.22 20.05 4.46
C GLU A 180 5.04 18.61 4.93
N TYR A 181 6.01 17.73 4.69
CA TYR A 181 5.97 16.33 5.13
C TYR A 181 6.15 16.19 6.65
N TRP A 182 6.78 17.18 7.30
CA TRP A 182 6.97 17.24 8.75
C TRP A 182 5.80 17.88 9.50
N ALA A 183 4.75 18.29 8.83
CA ALA A 183 3.63 19.03 9.42
C ALA A 183 2.96 18.31 10.60
N SER A 184 2.99 16.97 10.62
CA SER A 184 2.45 16.15 11.69
C SER A 184 3.46 15.78 12.81
N GLY A 185 4.70 16.26 12.68
CA GLY A 185 5.80 16.00 13.63
C GLY A 185 6.68 14.81 13.25
N ALA A 186 7.95 14.87 13.67
CA ALA A 186 8.98 13.89 13.31
C ALA A 186 8.65 12.45 13.74
N GLU A 187 8.05 12.26 14.91
CA GLU A 187 7.65 10.93 15.37
C GLU A 187 6.57 10.32 14.50
N ASN A 188 5.61 11.12 14.02
CA ASN A 188 4.52 10.62 13.22
C ASN A 188 4.96 10.09 11.86
N VAL A 189 6.03 10.64 11.27
CA VAL A 189 6.58 10.19 9.98
C VAL A 189 7.66 9.12 10.11
N ASN A 190 7.98 8.66 11.32
CA ASN A 190 9.06 7.72 11.58
C ASN A 190 8.54 6.27 11.65
N ILE A 191 9.04 5.40 10.76
CA ILE A 191 8.67 3.98 10.71
C ILE A 191 8.99 3.26 12.02
N LEU A 192 10.22 3.45 12.56
CA LEU A 192 10.67 2.78 13.79
C LEU A 192 9.89 3.23 15.02
N HIS A 193 9.45 4.50 15.07
CA HIS A 193 8.58 4.97 16.12
C HIS A 193 7.31 4.12 16.22
N TRP A 194 6.61 3.93 15.11
CA TRP A 194 5.38 3.14 15.07
C TRP A 194 5.61 1.64 15.27
N ALA A 195 6.73 1.12 14.78
CA ALA A 195 7.12 -0.27 15.04
C ALA A 195 7.28 -0.54 16.55
N ARG A 196 7.91 0.39 17.29
CA ARG A 196 8.07 0.30 18.74
C ARG A 196 6.74 0.45 19.48
N MET A 197 5.97 1.48 19.12
CA MET A 197 4.71 1.80 19.81
C MET A 197 3.68 0.67 19.69
N ASN A 198 3.63 0.01 18.55
CA ASN A 198 2.63 -1.03 18.27
C ASN A 198 3.22 -2.46 18.24
N ARG A 199 4.41 -2.66 18.81
CA ARG A 199 5.16 -3.92 18.75
C ARG A 199 4.32 -5.16 19.02
N ALA A 200 3.46 -5.13 20.02
CA ALA A 200 2.63 -6.28 20.40
C ALA A 200 1.48 -6.58 19.42
N ALA A 201 1.11 -5.62 18.58
CA ALA A 201 0.01 -5.71 17.63
C ALA A 201 0.47 -5.74 16.17
N LEU A 202 1.78 -5.68 15.91
CA LEU A 202 2.29 -5.65 14.54
C LEU A 202 1.85 -6.90 13.77
N PRO A 203 1.33 -6.72 12.57
CA PRO A 203 1.10 -7.85 11.66
C PRO A 203 2.45 -8.37 11.12
N PRO A 204 2.46 -9.52 10.44
CA PRO A 204 3.64 -9.93 9.67
C PRO A 204 4.08 -8.83 8.69
N VAL A 205 5.40 -8.60 8.62
CA VAL A 205 6.03 -7.58 7.79
C VAL A 205 7.08 -8.22 6.89
N ARG A 206 7.06 -7.89 5.60
CA ARG A 206 8.16 -8.14 4.69
C ARG A 206 8.52 -6.91 3.88
N PHE A 207 9.77 -6.81 3.45
CA PHE A 207 10.16 -5.84 2.42
C PHE A 207 11.38 -6.37 1.65
N ASP A 208 11.56 -5.82 0.46
CA ASP A 208 12.68 -6.17 -0.40
C ASP A 208 13.22 -4.94 -1.14
N CYS A 209 14.45 -5.08 -1.65
CA CYS A 209 15.08 -4.06 -2.46
C CYS A 209 15.96 -4.69 -3.55
N GLY A 210 16.02 -4.04 -4.70
CA GLY A 210 16.92 -4.44 -5.77
C GLY A 210 18.39 -4.15 -5.40
N ARG A 211 19.32 -5.04 -5.79
CA ARG A 211 20.75 -4.85 -5.51
C ARG A 211 21.38 -3.67 -6.25
N ASP A 212 20.76 -3.24 -7.36
CA ASP A 212 21.17 -2.07 -8.14
C ASP A 212 20.30 -0.84 -7.85
N ASP A 213 19.45 -0.92 -6.79
CA ASP A 213 18.55 0.16 -6.39
C ASP A 213 19.30 1.24 -5.61
N SER A 214 19.03 2.49 -5.92
CA SER A 214 19.62 3.63 -5.23
C SER A 214 19.20 3.76 -3.76
N LEU A 215 18.15 3.03 -3.33
CA LEU A 215 17.66 2.96 -1.95
C LEU A 215 18.13 1.69 -1.20
N LEU A 216 19.07 0.93 -1.76
CA LEU A 216 19.49 -0.34 -1.16
C LEU A 216 20.07 -0.13 0.24
N GLU A 217 20.96 0.83 0.42
CA GLU A 217 21.62 1.06 1.72
C GLU A 217 20.63 1.55 2.79
N GLU A 218 19.64 2.36 2.42
CA GLU A 218 18.58 2.81 3.31
C GLU A 218 17.69 1.64 3.75
N ASN A 219 17.37 0.72 2.83
CA ASN A 219 16.61 -0.50 3.15
C ASN A 219 17.42 -1.45 4.05
N ARG A 220 18.73 -1.60 3.82
CA ARG A 220 19.64 -2.34 4.72
C ARG A 220 19.69 -1.72 6.12
N ALA A 221 19.77 -0.38 6.20
CA ALA A 221 19.77 0.34 7.46
C ALA A 221 18.44 0.14 8.23
N LEU A 222 17.30 0.19 7.55
CA LEU A 222 16.00 -0.11 8.15
C LEU A 222 15.93 -1.56 8.66
N ASN A 223 16.38 -2.53 7.85
CA ASN A 223 16.47 -3.94 8.27
C ASN A 223 17.31 -4.09 9.55
N ALA A 224 18.51 -3.52 9.57
CA ALA A 224 19.39 -3.58 10.74
C ALA A 224 18.74 -2.94 11.98
N ALA A 225 18.05 -1.82 11.82
CA ALA A 225 17.37 -1.13 12.91
C ALA A 225 16.18 -1.94 13.46
N LEU A 226 15.36 -2.55 12.60
CA LEU A 226 14.25 -3.42 13.02
C LEU A 226 14.78 -4.68 13.73
N LEU A 227 15.88 -5.29 13.26
CA LEU A 227 16.53 -6.40 13.93
C LEU A 227 17.05 -6.01 15.31
N ALA A 228 17.71 -4.86 15.44
CA ALA A 228 18.22 -4.35 16.72
C ALA A 228 17.11 -4.11 17.73
N GLU A 229 15.93 -3.69 17.27
CA GLU A 229 14.73 -3.54 18.10
C GLU A 229 14.01 -4.87 18.36
N GLY A 230 14.44 -5.98 17.76
CA GLY A 230 13.78 -7.27 17.84
C GLY A 230 12.36 -7.26 17.27
N ILE A 231 12.09 -6.48 16.23
CA ILE A 231 10.84 -6.46 15.48
C ILE A 231 10.86 -7.59 14.46
N PRO A 232 9.96 -8.58 14.53
CA PRO A 232 9.91 -9.68 13.57
C PRO A 232 9.54 -9.16 12.17
N HIS A 233 10.36 -9.47 11.16
CA HIS A 233 10.12 -9.16 9.76
C HIS A 233 10.96 -10.05 8.87
N SER A 234 10.69 -10.06 7.56
CA SER A 234 11.57 -10.60 6.55
C SER A 234 12.09 -9.49 5.63
N TYR A 235 13.37 -9.58 5.27
CA TYR A 235 14.02 -8.68 4.32
C TYR A 235 14.78 -9.50 3.29
N GLU A 236 14.61 -9.16 2.01
CA GLU A 236 15.24 -9.85 0.90
C GLU A 236 15.85 -8.87 -0.09
N GLU A 237 16.93 -9.28 -0.75
CA GLU A 237 17.58 -8.52 -1.82
C GLU A 237 17.62 -9.36 -3.09
N HIS A 238 17.10 -8.80 -4.17
CA HIS A 238 17.04 -9.47 -5.46
C HIS A 238 17.85 -8.71 -6.53
N GLU A 239 18.09 -9.34 -7.67
CA GLU A 239 18.68 -8.66 -8.81
C GLU A 239 17.71 -7.61 -9.38
N GLY A 240 18.26 -6.49 -9.85
CA GLY A 240 17.52 -5.37 -10.43
C GLY A 240 17.59 -4.09 -9.61
N GLY A 241 16.98 -3.04 -10.10
CA GLY A 241 17.05 -1.69 -9.54
C GLY A 241 15.67 -1.06 -9.36
N HIS A 242 15.63 0.26 -9.20
CA HIS A 242 14.43 1.06 -8.95
C HIS A 242 13.57 1.19 -10.22
N SER A 243 12.87 0.13 -10.62
CA SER A 243 12.17 0.10 -11.90
C SER A 243 10.93 -0.79 -11.90
N TRP A 244 10.04 -0.55 -12.87
CA TRP A 244 8.85 -1.38 -13.07
C TRP A 244 9.18 -2.83 -13.44
N ASP A 245 10.31 -3.11 -14.11
CA ASP A 245 10.74 -4.48 -14.41
C ASP A 245 10.98 -5.26 -13.12
N TYR A 246 11.56 -4.62 -12.10
CA TYR A 246 11.73 -5.19 -10.77
C TYR A 246 10.37 -5.42 -10.08
N TRP A 247 9.55 -4.39 -9.99
CA TRP A 247 8.30 -4.43 -9.22
C TRP A 247 7.24 -5.35 -9.83
N GLN A 248 7.18 -5.50 -11.16
CA GLN A 248 6.29 -6.47 -11.82
C GLN A 248 6.60 -7.92 -11.42
N VAL A 249 7.87 -8.23 -11.24
CA VAL A 249 8.31 -9.56 -10.84
C VAL A 249 8.02 -9.78 -9.36
N HIS A 250 8.45 -8.85 -8.50
CA HIS A 250 8.46 -9.05 -7.05
C HIS A 250 7.12 -8.79 -6.35
N VAL A 251 6.14 -8.16 -7.00
CA VAL A 251 4.76 -8.09 -6.47
C VAL A 251 4.14 -9.48 -6.28
N ARG A 252 4.62 -10.49 -7.01
CA ARG A 252 4.20 -11.89 -6.83
C ARG A 252 4.54 -12.39 -5.43
N GLU A 253 5.72 -12.03 -4.89
CA GLU A 253 6.14 -12.37 -3.52
C GLU A 253 5.21 -11.74 -2.48
N THR A 254 4.79 -10.50 -2.70
CA THR A 254 3.77 -9.83 -1.87
C THR A 254 2.46 -10.61 -1.84
N LEU A 255 1.96 -11.03 -3.00
CA LEU A 255 0.70 -11.76 -3.10
C LEU A 255 0.78 -13.16 -2.47
N ARG A 256 1.93 -13.87 -2.63
CA ARG A 256 2.19 -15.15 -1.93
C ARG A 256 2.20 -14.96 -0.43
N PHE A 257 2.98 -14.00 0.06
CA PHE A 257 3.09 -13.69 1.49
C PHE A 257 1.71 -13.41 2.12
N PHE A 258 0.88 -12.62 1.47
CA PHE A 258 -0.48 -12.36 1.96
C PHE A 258 -1.38 -13.59 1.90
N SER A 259 -1.22 -14.44 0.88
CA SER A 259 -1.95 -15.70 0.76
C SER A 259 -1.58 -16.69 1.86
N GLU A 260 -0.31 -16.77 2.25
CA GLU A 260 0.18 -17.58 3.37
C GLU A 260 -0.42 -17.11 4.71
N ILE A 261 -0.47 -15.79 4.96
CA ILE A 261 -1.10 -15.23 6.16
C ILE A 261 -2.58 -15.62 6.23
N GLU A 262 -3.31 -15.56 5.13
CA GLU A 262 -4.71 -15.97 5.07
C GLU A 262 -4.90 -17.48 5.31
N ALA A 263 -3.96 -18.32 4.86
CA ALA A 263 -4.02 -19.76 5.06
C ALA A 263 -3.85 -20.16 6.53
N THR A 264 -3.12 -19.39 7.32
CA THR A 264 -2.90 -19.66 8.76
C THR A 264 -4.07 -19.23 9.66
N ARG A 265 -5.08 -18.54 9.11
CA ARG A 265 -6.23 -18.00 9.84
C ARG A 265 -7.51 -18.85 9.73
N VAL A 266 -7.42 -20.02 9.08
CA VAL A 266 -8.56 -20.95 8.89
C VAL A 266 -8.69 -21.92 10.07
#